data_3a2812c697eb96e8490453e7c9ce8391
#
_entry.id   3a2812c697eb96e8490453e7c9ce8391
#
_cell.length_a   1.000
_cell.length_b   1.000
_cell.length_c   1.000
_cell.angle_alpha   90.00
_cell.angle_beta   90.00
_cell.angle_gamma   90.00
#
_symmetry.space_group_name_H-M   'P 1'
#
loop_
_entity.id
_entity.type
_entity.pdbx_description
1 polymer ?
#
loop_
_entity_poly.entity_id
_entity_poly.type
_entity_poly.pdbx_seq_one_letter_code
_entity_poly.pdbx_strand_id
1 'polypeptide(L)'
;MTEAPAVATPAAGGRAPAASSLRDEGRTALFAGLLCYVIWGFVPLAFQLIGRLGAGAWEIMAHRILWGLVAAGVFVLAARQGPQVLRILRTPKTLAWLGLSAFLIALNWTLFVWAVNNGRLLETSLGYYITPLINMAAGALLFRERIGWIGVAAIALAAIGVGVQTAALGHLPWIALVLACSFGAYGIVRKRVAADAQSGLFIECLLLLPPALIYTVWLEQAGGGHFFAGPVAMAWLIASGPITAAPLALFAWAARRIPLSTMGFLQFLAPTISFMIGVAQGEPFTPLRALSFGFIWIGAAVFLYGAWRKTRRLRVRPAQVSPVPRKA
;
A
#
# COMPACT_ATOMS: atom_id res chain seq x y z
N MET A 1 -10.23 72.42 6.56
CA MET A 1 -11.12 71.28 6.83
C MET A 1 -10.68 70.15 5.92
N THR A 2 -9.87 69.27 6.46
CA THR A 2 -9.24 68.15 5.74
C THR A 2 -9.86 66.88 6.33
N GLU A 3 -10.70 66.19 5.51
CA GLU A 3 -11.32 64.89 5.85
C GLU A 3 -10.24 63.80 5.95
N ALA A 4 -10.23 63.06 7.05
CA ALA A 4 -9.42 61.88 7.24
C ALA A 4 -10.02 60.68 6.50
N PRO A 5 -9.23 59.79 5.87
CA PRO A 5 -9.74 58.65 5.16
C PRO A 5 -10.25 57.58 6.15
N ALA A 6 -11.43 57.05 5.83
CA ALA A 6 -12.06 55.97 6.61
C ALA A 6 -11.21 54.69 6.60
N VAL A 7 -10.92 54.22 7.79
CA VAL A 7 -10.28 52.91 8.00
C VAL A 7 -11.27 51.80 7.62
N ALA A 8 -10.97 51.06 6.56
CA ALA A 8 -11.72 49.88 6.16
C ALA A 8 -11.59 48.78 7.24
N THR A 9 -12.71 48.40 7.79
CA THR A 9 -12.84 47.25 8.71
C THR A 9 -12.50 45.96 7.98
N PRO A 10 -11.64 45.05 8.51
CA PRO A 10 -11.41 43.77 7.89
C PRO A 10 -12.70 42.94 7.94
N ALA A 11 -13.10 42.41 6.80
CA ALA A 11 -14.25 41.52 6.64
C ALA A 11 -14.09 40.27 7.54
N ALA A 12 -15.13 39.99 8.28
CA ALA A 12 -15.26 38.96 9.28
C ALA A 12 -14.98 37.55 8.76
N GLY A 13 -14.03 36.86 9.41
CA GLY A 13 -14.27 35.57 9.99
C GLY A 13 -14.72 34.43 9.08
N GLY A 14 -13.80 33.79 8.39
CA GLY A 14 -13.95 32.35 8.12
C GLY A 14 -14.05 31.62 9.47
N ARG A 15 -15.23 31.13 9.84
CA ARG A 15 -15.41 30.29 11.03
C ARG A 15 -14.47 29.11 10.96
N ALA A 16 -13.54 28.98 11.91
CA ALA A 16 -12.79 27.75 12.12
C ALA A 16 -13.78 26.57 12.23
N PRO A 17 -13.52 25.43 11.57
CA PRO A 17 -14.43 24.28 11.64
C PRO A 17 -14.62 23.90 13.11
N ALA A 18 -15.87 23.62 13.50
CA ALA A 18 -16.21 23.27 14.86
C ALA A 18 -15.44 22.01 15.30
N ALA A 19 -14.97 21.96 16.54
CA ALA A 19 -14.17 20.84 17.07
C ALA A 19 -14.88 19.48 16.93
N SER A 20 -16.22 19.45 16.85
CA SER A 20 -17.03 18.28 16.53
C SER A 20 -16.81 17.80 15.09
N SER A 21 -16.77 18.69 14.11
CA SER A 21 -16.59 18.32 12.70
C SER A 21 -15.20 17.72 12.44
N LEU A 22 -14.15 18.23 13.09
CA LEU A 22 -12.80 17.67 13.01
C LEU A 22 -12.69 16.27 13.65
N ARG A 23 -13.44 16.03 14.74
CA ARG A 23 -13.51 14.70 15.36
C ARG A 23 -14.25 13.71 14.50
N ASP A 24 -15.34 14.10 13.86
CA ASP A 24 -16.12 13.24 12.98
C ASP A 24 -15.34 12.93 11.68
N GLU A 25 -14.61 13.89 11.12
CA GLU A 25 -13.73 13.65 9.99
C GLU A 25 -12.59 12.67 10.33
N GLY A 26 -12.00 12.80 11.51
CA GLY A 26 -10.97 11.88 12.00
C GLY A 26 -11.50 10.45 12.20
N ARG A 27 -12.72 10.28 12.72
CA ARG A 27 -13.38 8.97 12.89
C ARG A 27 -13.68 8.34 11.53
N THR A 28 -14.23 9.11 10.60
CA THR A 28 -14.53 8.65 9.23
C THR A 28 -13.24 8.23 8.51
N ALA A 29 -12.15 8.98 8.68
CA ALA A 29 -10.86 8.65 8.10
C ALA A 29 -10.24 7.37 8.71
N LEU A 30 -10.40 7.16 10.02
CA LEU A 30 -10.00 5.91 10.67
C LEU A 30 -10.79 4.72 10.12
N PHE A 31 -12.11 4.90 9.94
CA PHE A 31 -12.99 3.86 9.39
C PHE A 31 -12.63 3.51 7.94
N ALA A 32 -12.33 4.52 7.11
CA ALA A 32 -11.87 4.32 5.73
C ALA A 32 -10.52 3.57 5.68
N GLY A 33 -9.58 3.93 6.56
CA GLY A 33 -8.32 3.20 6.69
C GLY A 33 -8.50 1.75 7.13
N LEU A 34 -9.36 1.52 8.11
CA LEU A 34 -9.73 0.17 8.56
C LEU A 34 -10.34 -0.65 7.42
N LEU A 35 -11.35 -0.08 6.74
CA LEU A 35 -12.05 -0.72 5.62
C LEU A 35 -11.08 -1.07 4.49
N CYS A 36 -10.15 -0.17 4.16
CA CYS A 36 -9.11 -0.42 3.16
C CYS A 36 -8.31 -1.70 3.48
N TYR A 37 -7.79 -1.83 4.70
CA TYR A 37 -6.98 -2.99 5.07
C TYR A 37 -7.80 -4.26 5.29
N VAL A 38 -9.07 -4.16 5.68
CA VAL A 38 -10.00 -5.29 5.70
C VAL A 38 -10.23 -5.80 4.27
N ILE A 39 -10.54 -4.91 3.32
CA ILE A 39 -10.69 -5.29 1.91
C ILE A 39 -9.42 -5.97 1.41
N TRP A 40 -8.23 -5.37 1.62
CA TRP A 40 -6.96 -5.98 1.22
C TRP A 40 -6.72 -7.35 1.86
N GLY A 41 -7.16 -7.55 3.10
CA GLY A 41 -7.05 -8.85 3.78
C GLY A 41 -7.88 -9.95 3.11
N PHE A 42 -9.05 -9.59 2.54
CA PHE A 42 -9.95 -10.51 1.84
C PHE A 42 -9.69 -10.62 0.33
N VAL A 43 -8.91 -9.73 -0.26
CA VAL A 43 -8.54 -9.77 -1.70
C VAL A 43 -8.03 -11.14 -2.17
N PRO A 44 -7.26 -11.93 -1.37
CA PRO A 44 -6.86 -13.27 -1.75
C PRO A 44 -8.02 -14.16 -2.16
N LEU A 45 -9.16 -14.09 -1.46
CA LEU A 45 -10.33 -14.92 -1.77
C LEU A 45 -10.91 -14.61 -3.16
N ALA A 46 -10.91 -13.32 -3.56
CA ALA A 46 -11.33 -12.94 -4.90
C ALA A 46 -10.41 -13.53 -5.98
N PHE A 47 -9.11 -13.46 -5.79
CA PHE A 47 -8.16 -14.02 -6.75
C PHE A 47 -8.16 -15.56 -6.77
N GLN A 48 -8.36 -16.21 -5.63
CA GLN A 48 -8.58 -17.66 -5.58
C GLN A 48 -9.85 -18.06 -6.35
N LEU A 49 -10.93 -17.28 -6.22
CA LEU A 49 -12.15 -17.53 -6.96
C LEU A 49 -11.93 -17.42 -8.47
N ILE A 50 -11.24 -16.35 -8.92
CA ILE A 50 -10.90 -16.18 -10.34
C ILE A 50 -9.99 -17.32 -10.81
N GLY A 51 -9.03 -17.75 -10.00
CA GLY A 51 -8.19 -18.92 -10.29
C GLY A 51 -8.98 -20.23 -10.41
N ARG A 52 -10.00 -20.43 -9.56
CA ARG A 52 -10.91 -21.61 -9.64
C ARG A 52 -11.78 -21.59 -10.90
N LEU A 53 -12.02 -20.43 -11.49
CA LEU A 53 -12.70 -20.28 -12.78
C LEU A 53 -11.78 -20.56 -13.97
N GLY A 54 -10.51 -20.94 -13.72
CA GLY A 54 -9.53 -21.34 -14.72
C GLY A 54 -8.46 -20.31 -15.02
N ALA A 55 -8.67 -19.02 -14.70
CA ALA A 55 -7.76 -17.96 -15.06
C ALA A 55 -6.41 -18.06 -14.33
N GLY A 56 -5.32 -18.09 -15.08
CA GLY A 56 -3.96 -18.11 -14.54
C GLY A 56 -3.54 -16.76 -13.96
N ALA A 57 -2.47 -16.75 -13.16
CA ALA A 57 -1.99 -15.53 -12.49
C ALA A 57 -1.65 -14.39 -13.47
N TRP A 58 -1.11 -14.71 -14.64
CA TRP A 58 -0.78 -13.74 -15.68
C TRP A 58 -2.05 -13.14 -16.32
N GLU A 59 -3.08 -13.95 -16.56
CA GLU A 59 -4.36 -13.49 -17.07
C GLU A 59 -5.07 -12.58 -16.07
N ILE A 60 -5.12 -12.99 -14.79
CA ILE A 60 -5.65 -12.17 -13.70
C ILE A 60 -4.90 -10.83 -13.64
N MET A 61 -3.57 -10.86 -13.75
CA MET A 61 -2.75 -9.65 -13.73
C MET A 61 -3.02 -8.75 -14.93
N ALA A 62 -3.14 -9.30 -16.14
CA ALA A 62 -3.45 -8.54 -17.34
C ALA A 62 -4.81 -7.83 -17.22
N HIS A 63 -5.85 -8.54 -16.83
CA HIS A 63 -7.19 -7.95 -16.60
C HIS A 63 -7.19 -6.93 -15.45
N ARG A 64 -6.43 -7.19 -14.38
CA ARG A 64 -6.24 -6.24 -13.29
C ARG A 64 -5.62 -4.92 -13.75
N ILE A 65 -4.69 -4.96 -14.71
CA ILE A 65 -4.11 -3.76 -15.33
C ILE A 65 -5.15 -3.06 -16.21
N LEU A 66 -5.82 -3.80 -17.10
CA LEU A 66 -6.82 -3.26 -18.03
C LEU A 66 -7.96 -2.56 -17.26
N TRP A 67 -8.60 -3.27 -16.36
CA TRP A 67 -9.72 -2.75 -15.58
C TRP A 67 -9.28 -1.82 -14.44
N GLY A 68 -8.06 -1.98 -13.96
CA GLY A 68 -7.41 -1.06 -13.03
C GLY A 68 -7.16 0.31 -13.64
N LEU A 69 -6.77 0.35 -14.93
CA LEU A 69 -6.66 1.60 -15.67
C LEU A 69 -7.99 2.34 -15.76
N VAL A 70 -9.06 1.61 -16.09
CA VAL A 70 -10.43 2.19 -16.15
C VAL A 70 -10.84 2.74 -14.78
N ALA A 71 -10.70 1.95 -13.73
CA ALA A 71 -11.07 2.34 -12.38
C ALA A 71 -10.23 3.52 -11.87
N ALA A 72 -8.91 3.49 -12.07
CA ALA A 72 -8.03 4.60 -11.71
C ALA A 72 -8.34 5.86 -12.52
N GLY A 73 -8.71 5.72 -13.81
CA GLY A 73 -9.17 6.81 -14.66
C GLY A 73 -10.41 7.50 -14.10
N VAL A 74 -11.40 6.73 -13.65
CA VAL A 74 -12.60 7.29 -12.98
C VAL A 74 -12.20 8.07 -11.71
N PHE A 75 -11.29 7.54 -10.89
CA PHE A 75 -10.82 8.27 -9.70
C PHE A 75 -10.01 9.52 -10.03
N VAL A 76 -9.20 9.51 -11.09
CA VAL A 76 -8.46 10.68 -11.59
C VAL A 76 -9.44 11.77 -12.04
N LEU A 77 -10.50 11.41 -12.76
CA LEU A 77 -11.54 12.34 -13.19
C LEU A 77 -12.31 12.90 -12.01
N ALA A 78 -12.77 12.04 -11.09
CA ALA A 78 -13.50 12.44 -9.89
C ALA A 78 -12.66 13.35 -8.97
N ALA A 79 -11.36 13.09 -8.86
CA ALA A 79 -10.42 13.91 -8.08
C ALA A 79 -9.90 15.14 -8.86
N ARG A 80 -10.33 15.35 -10.11
CA ARG A 80 -9.87 16.44 -11.01
C ARG A 80 -8.35 16.48 -11.20
N GLN A 81 -7.71 15.31 -11.24
CA GLN A 81 -6.25 15.16 -11.35
C GLN A 81 -5.74 15.10 -12.80
N GLY A 82 -6.56 15.32 -13.80
CA GLY A 82 -6.19 15.35 -15.23
C GLY A 82 -4.97 16.23 -15.53
N PRO A 83 -4.88 17.46 -15.02
CA PRO A 83 -3.70 18.31 -15.22
C PRO A 83 -2.41 17.71 -14.64
N GLN A 84 -2.49 16.96 -13.53
CA GLN A 84 -1.34 16.27 -12.96
C GLN A 84 -0.89 15.12 -13.86
N VAL A 85 -1.82 14.31 -14.37
CA VAL A 85 -1.53 13.22 -15.30
C VAL A 85 -0.81 13.75 -16.54
N LEU A 86 -1.34 14.82 -17.15
CA LEU A 86 -0.74 15.45 -18.33
C LEU A 86 0.69 15.98 -18.05
N ARG A 87 0.91 16.57 -16.88
CA ARG A 87 2.24 17.02 -16.44
C ARG A 87 3.21 15.85 -16.31
N ILE A 88 2.77 14.74 -15.72
CA ILE A 88 3.59 13.54 -15.56
C ILE A 88 3.99 12.98 -16.93
N LEU A 89 3.05 12.84 -17.86
CA LEU A 89 3.30 12.34 -19.22
C LEU A 89 4.30 13.20 -19.99
N ARG A 90 4.34 14.51 -19.70
CA ARG A 90 5.30 15.46 -20.31
C ARG A 90 6.65 15.52 -19.61
N THR A 91 6.84 14.78 -18.51
CA THR A 91 8.07 14.81 -17.70
C THR A 91 8.79 13.47 -17.78
N PRO A 92 9.74 13.25 -18.72
CA PRO A 92 10.37 11.94 -18.95
C PRO A 92 11.00 11.33 -17.71
N LYS A 93 11.63 12.16 -16.86
CA LYS A 93 12.23 11.70 -15.61
C LYS A 93 11.19 11.12 -14.64
N THR A 94 10.04 11.78 -14.49
CA THR A 94 8.94 11.31 -13.64
C THR A 94 8.33 10.04 -14.22
N LEU A 95 8.17 9.99 -15.54
CA LEU A 95 7.64 8.83 -16.25
C LEU A 95 8.57 7.62 -16.11
N ALA A 96 9.90 7.79 -16.20
CA ALA A 96 10.87 6.71 -15.99
C ALA A 96 10.81 6.16 -14.55
N TRP A 97 10.68 7.02 -13.54
CA TRP A 97 10.49 6.57 -12.16
C TRP A 97 9.17 5.81 -11.97
N LEU A 98 8.09 6.25 -12.62
CA LEU A 98 6.83 5.52 -12.59
C LEU A 98 6.89 4.22 -13.40
N GLY A 99 7.70 4.14 -14.44
CA GLY A 99 7.99 2.90 -15.17
C GLY A 99 8.68 1.86 -14.27
N LEU A 100 9.70 2.29 -13.50
CA LEU A 100 10.32 1.42 -12.50
C LEU A 100 9.31 1.01 -11.40
N SER A 101 8.49 1.95 -10.95
CA SER A 101 7.41 1.69 -9.98
C SER A 101 6.42 0.66 -10.53
N ALA A 102 5.97 0.82 -11.78
CA ALA A 102 5.07 -0.08 -12.47
C ALA A 102 5.65 -1.50 -12.60
N PHE A 103 6.92 -1.61 -12.95
CA PHE A 103 7.61 -2.92 -13.00
C PHE A 103 7.66 -3.60 -11.63
N LEU A 104 8.07 -2.87 -10.58
CA LEU A 104 8.16 -3.41 -9.22
C LEU A 104 6.81 -3.88 -8.68
N ILE A 105 5.75 -3.10 -8.91
CA ILE A 105 4.42 -3.47 -8.45
C ILE A 105 3.80 -4.59 -9.29
N ALA A 106 4.08 -4.64 -10.59
CA ALA A 106 3.65 -5.74 -11.45
C ALA A 106 4.28 -7.06 -11.03
N LEU A 107 5.60 -7.07 -10.76
CA LEU A 107 6.31 -8.22 -10.22
C LEU A 107 5.69 -8.69 -8.88
N ASN A 108 5.49 -7.74 -7.96
CA ASN A 108 4.90 -8.01 -6.65
C ASN A 108 3.50 -8.63 -6.80
N TRP A 109 2.63 -8.00 -7.57
CA TRP A 109 1.24 -8.43 -7.70
C TRP A 109 1.08 -9.75 -8.45
N THR A 110 1.89 -9.98 -9.49
CA THR A 110 1.87 -11.26 -10.21
C THR A 110 2.31 -12.41 -9.30
N LEU A 111 3.40 -12.21 -8.55
CA LEU A 111 3.86 -13.20 -7.58
C LEU A 111 2.83 -13.43 -6.46
N PHE A 112 2.18 -12.37 -5.98
CA PHE A 112 1.12 -12.47 -4.98
C PHE A 112 -0.06 -13.30 -5.49
N VAL A 113 -0.60 -12.99 -6.67
CA VAL A 113 -1.71 -13.73 -7.26
C VAL A 113 -1.34 -15.19 -7.50
N TRP A 114 -0.12 -15.43 -8.02
CA TRP A 114 0.39 -16.77 -8.20
C TRP A 114 0.45 -17.55 -6.88
N ALA A 115 1.05 -16.97 -5.85
CA ALA A 115 1.20 -17.62 -4.54
C ALA A 115 -0.15 -17.92 -3.89
N VAL A 116 -1.10 -16.98 -3.97
CA VAL A 116 -2.46 -17.14 -3.45
C VAL A 116 -3.20 -18.30 -4.14
N ASN A 117 -3.05 -18.42 -5.47
CA ASN A 117 -3.70 -19.49 -6.24
C ASN A 117 -3.01 -20.86 -6.10
N ASN A 118 -1.78 -20.88 -5.56
CA ASN A 118 -1.02 -22.11 -5.30
C ASN A 118 -0.97 -22.50 -3.81
N GLY A 119 -1.91 -22.00 -2.98
CA GLY A 119 -2.01 -22.36 -1.56
C GLY A 119 -0.79 -21.92 -0.73
N ARG A 120 -0.22 -20.76 -1.04
CA ARG A 120 0.95 -20.19 -0.32
C ARG A 120 0.61 -18.88 0.38
N LEU A 121 -0.59 -18.78 0.93
CA LEU A 121 -1.10 -17.56 1.54
C LEU A 121 -0.33 -17.18 2.82
N LEU A 122 0.13 -18.20 3.57
CA LEU A 122 0.99 -17.96 4.75
C LEU A 122 2.32 -17.30 4.35
N GLU A 123 2.93 -17.69 3.23
CA GLU A 123 4.16 -17.07 2.75
C GLU A 123 3.93 -15.62 2.27
N THR A 124 2.79 -15.34 1.64
CA THR A 124 2.43 -13.97 1.26
C THR A 124 2.23 -13.08 2.48
N SER A 125 1.53 -13.60 3.50
CA SER A 125 1.30 -12.90 4.77
C SER A 125 2.61 -12.58 5.47
N LEU A 126 3.54 -13.54 5.51
CA LEU A 126 4.90 -13.38 6.04
C LEU A 126 5.61 -12.20 5.36
N GLY A 127 5.57 -12.15 4.01
CA GLY A 127 6.18 -11.07 3.23
C GLY A 127 5.66 -9.69 3.62
N TYR A 128 4.36 -9.54 3.73
CA TYR A 128 3.77 -8.25 4.12
C TYR A 128 3.99 -7.88 5.58
N TYR A 129 4.14 -8.85 6.49
CA TYR A 129 4.58 -8.57 7.86
C TYR A 129 6.01 -8.05 7.93
N ILE A 130 6.91 -8.56 7.08
CA ILE A 130 8.32 -8.15 7.06
C ILE A 130 8.51 -6.79 6.35
N THR A 131 7.63 -6.42 5.43
CA THR A 131 7.77 -5.21 4.60
C THR A 131 8.11 -3.93 5.39
N PRO A 132 7.42 -3.57 6.51
CA PRO A 132 7.76 -2.39 7.28
C PRO A 132 9.18 -2.43 7.86
N LEU A 133 9.65 -3.62 8.20
CA LEU A 133 10.98 -3.83 8.78
C LEU A 133 12.06 -3.71 7.70
N ILE A 134 11.80 -4.22 6.49
CA ILE A 134 12.66 -3.99 5.32
C ILE A 134 12.72 -2.50 4.97
N ASN A 135 11.59 -1.79 4.99
CA ASN A 135 11.57 -0.35 4.75
C ASN A 135 12.39 0.43 5.77
N MET A 136 12.35 0.02 7.05
CA MET A 136 13.17 0.62 8.10
C MET A 136 14.65 0.30 7.91
N ALA A 137 15.01 -0.94 7.57
CA ALA A 137 16.38 -1.33 7.27
C ALA A 137 16.93 -0.57 6.05
N ALA A 138 16.13 -0.46 4.99
CA ALA A 138 16.48 0.32 3.80
C ALA A 138 16.64 1.82 4.13
N GLY A 139 15.79 2.38 4.99
CA GLY A 139 15.91 3.74 5.51
C GLY A 139 17.26 3.98 6.18
N ALA A 140 17.67 3.05 7.04
CA ALA A 140 18.97 3.13 7.73
C ALA A 140 20.16 2.99 6.76
N LEU A 141 20.11 2.02 5.86
CA LEU A 141 21.23 1.69 4.97
C LEU A 141 21.37 2.68 3.81
N LEU A 142 20.26 3.03 3.14
CA LEU A 142 20.28 3.85 1.93
C LEU A 142 20.22 5.34 2.22
N PHE A 143 19.50 5.75 3.27
CA PHE A 143 19.31 7.14 3.63
C PHE A 143 20.10 7.54 4.87
N ARG A 144 20.90 6.59 5.46
CA ARG A 144 21.69 6.79 6.68
C ARG A 144 20.84 7.33 7.85
N GLU A 145 19.56 6.93 7.87
CA GLU A 145 18.68 7.29 8.98
C GLU A 145 19.14 6.61 10.27
N ARG A 146 19.19 7.36 11.36
CA ARG A 146 19.54 6.80 12.67
C ARG A 146 18.33 6.01 13.20
N ILE A 147 18.43 4.69 13.16
CA ILE A 147 17.48 3.81 13.85
C ILE A 147 17.96 3.64 15.30
N GLY A 148 17.02 3.92 16.25
CA GLY A 148 17.30 3.63 17.65
C GLY A 148 17.37 2.12 17.92
N TRP A 149 17.87 1.72 19.09
CA TRP A 149 18.00 0.31 19.49
C TRP A 149 16.70 -0.48 19.35
N ILE A 150 15.52 0.14 19.57
CA ILE A 150 14.19 -0.48 19.36
C ILE A 150 14.02 -0.92 17.91
N GLY A 151 14.44 -0.09 16.96
CA GLY A 151 14.36 -0.45 15.54
C GLY A 151 15.34 -1.57 15.17
N VAL A 152 16.55 -1.55 15.72
CA VAL A 152 17.51 -2.64 15.54
C VAL A 152 16.97 -3.96 16.11
N ALA A 153 16.36 -3.92 17.30
CA ALA A 153 15.74 -5.10 17.91
C ALA A 153 14.59 -5.65 17.06
N ALA A 154 13.75 -4.79 16.49
CA ALA A 154 12.66 -5.20 15.61
C ALA A 154 13.18 -5.88 14.33
N ILE A 155 14.22 -5.34 13.70
CA ILE A 155 14.84 -5.95 12.51
C ILE A 155 15.49 -7.30 12.87
N ALA A 156 16.20 -7.37 14.00
CA ALA A 156 16.83 -8.62 14.45
C ALA A 156 15.80 -9.73 14.71
N LEU A 157 14.68 -9.40 15.37
CA LEU A 157 13.58 -10.36 15.60
C LEU A 157 12.98 -10.86 14.27
N ALA A 158 12.79 -9.96 13.29
CA ALA A 158 12.33 -10.38 11.98
C ALA A 158 13.34 -11.29 11.26
N ALA A 159 14.63 -10.97 11.34
CA ALA A 159 15.69 -11.80 10.75
C ALA A 159 15.73 -13.21 11.40
N ILE A 160 15.58 -13.30 12.73
CA ILE A 160 15.46 -14.58 13.43
C ILE A 160 14.20 -15.33 12.93
N GLY A 161 13.06 -14.66 12.83
CA GLY A 161 11.82 -15.25 12.31
C GLY A 161 11.99 -15.80 10.89
N VAL A 162 12.64 -15.06 9.99
CA VAL A 162 12.96 -15.55 8.64
C VAL A 162 13.91 -16.75 8.67
N GLY A 163 14.91 -16.73 9.55
CA GLY A 163 15.82 -17.88 9.74
C GLY A 163 15.08 -19.13 10.21
N VAL A 164 14.19 -19.00 11.20
CA VAL A 164 13.34 -20.10 11.67
C VAL A 164 12.41 -20.60 10.57
N GLN A 165 11.84 -19.69 9.76
CA GLN A 165 11.00 -20.07 8.61
C GLN A 165 11.80 -20.82 7.54
N THR A 166 13.05 -20.41 7.31
CA THR A 166 13.96 -21.11 6.40
C THR A 166 14.20 -22.55 6.87
N ALA A 167 14.44 -22.73 8.16
CA ALA A 167 14.58 -24.06 8.76
C ALA A 167 13.28 -24.88 8.68
N ALA A 168 12.12 -24.24 8.88
CA ALA A 168 10.81 -24.89 8.80
C ALA A 168 10.46 -25.37 7.38
N LEU A 169 10.88 -24.63 6.35
CA LEU A 169 10.60 -24.93 4.95
C LEU A 169 11.67 -25.84 4.30
N GLY A 170 12.87 -25.93 4.89
CA GLY A 170 14.05 -26.56 4.27
C GLY A 170 14.66 -25.71 3.13
N HIS A 171 14.10 -24.55 2.85
CA HIS A 171 14.60 -23.59 1.84
C HIS A 171 14.26 -22.14 2.24
N LEU A 172 14.97 -21.20 1.64
CA LEU A 172 14.71 -19.77 1.87
C LEU A 172 13.24 -19.43 1.50
N PRO A 173 12.49 -18.65 2.32
CA PRO A 173 11.12 -18.23 2.02
C PRO A 173 11.13 -17.13 0.94
N TRP A 174 11.52 -17.51 -0.27
CA TRP A 174 11.81 -16.58 -1.36
C TRP A 174 10.57 -15.75 -1.77
N ILE A 175 9.36 -16.34 -1.70
CA ILE A 175 8.11 -15.62 -2.01
C ILE A 175 7.94 -14.46 -1.04
N ALA A 176 8.05 -14.72 0.28
CA ALA A 176 7.94 -13.68 1.29
C ALA A 176 8.99 -12.58 1.10
N LEU A 177 10.23 -12.96 0.81
CA LEU A 177 11.32 -12.00 0.62
C LEU A 177 11.15 -11.17 -0.66
N VAL A 178 10.78 -11.79 -1.78
CA VAL A 178 10.53 -11.06 -3.04
C VAL A 178 9.36 -10.11 -2.89
N LEU A 179 8.26 -10.54 -2.26
CA LEU A 179 7.10 -9.67 -1.98
C LEU A 179 7.50 -8.49 -1.10
N ALA A 180 8.23 -8.73 -0.01
CA ALA A 180 8.65 -7.69 0.90
C ALA A 180 9.65 -6.71 0.27
N CYS A 181 10.65 -7.19 -0.47
CA CYS A 181 11.65 -6.36 -1.13
C CYS A 181 11.06 -5.55 -2.29
N SER A 182 10.24 -6.18 -3.16
CA SER A 182 9.63 -5.50 -4.30
C SER A 182 8.65 -4.42 -3.85
N PHE A 183 7.81 -4.71 -2.85
CA PHE A 183 6.88 -3.72 -2.30
C PHE A 183 7.60 -2.61 -1.53
N GLY A 184 8.66 -2.94 -0.79
CA GLY A 184 9.52 -1.96 -0.13
C GLY A 184 10.22 -1.03 -1.13
N ALA A 185 10.83 -1.59 -2.18
CA ALA A 185 11.45 -0.82 -3.27
C ALA A 185 10.42 0.06 -3.99
N TYR A 186 9.23 -0.49 -4.30
CA TYR A 186 8.10 0.29 -4.83
C TYR A 186 7.78 1.50 -3.94
N GLY A 187 7.65 1.31 -2.63
CA GLY A 187 7.38 2.38 -1.68
C GLY A 187 8.46 3.47 -1.67
N ILE A 188 9.75 3.08 -1.77
CA ILE A 188 10.88 4.02 -1.84
C ILE A 188 10.84 4.83 -3.15
N VAL A 189 10.58 4.17 -4.29
CA VAL A 189 10.45 4.81 -5.60
C VAL A 189 9.27 5.80 -5.58
N ARG A 190 8.12 5.38 -5.08
CA ARG A 190 6.90 6.22 -4.99
C ARG A 190 7.10 7.48 -4.14
N LYS A 191 7.91 7.43 -3.08
CA LYS A 191 8.26 8.61 -2.27
C LYS A 191 9.05 9.67 -3.06
N ARG A 192 9.76 9.28 -4.12
CA ARG A 192 10.57 10.19 -4.95
C ARG A 192 9.76 10.82 -6.08
N VAL A 193 8.56 10.32 -6.34
CA VAL A 193 7.71 10.78 -7.44
C VAL A 193 6.64 11.73 -6.91
N ALA A 194 6.60 12.93 -7.46
CA ALA A 194 5.57 13.94 -7.16
C ALA A 194 4.26 13.60 -7.90
N ALA A 195 3.62 12.50 -7.52
CA ALA A 195 2.33 12.06 -8.05
C ALA A 195 1.42 11.57 -6.93
N ASP A 196 0.16 11.98 -6.96
CA ASP A 196 -0.86 11.45 -6.05
C ASP A 196 -1.10 9.95 -6.32
N ALA A 197 -1.73 9.26 -5.35
CA ALA A 197 -1.92 7.82 -5.44
C ALA A 197 -2.73 7.42 -6.69
N GLN A 198 -3.82 8.13 -6.98
CA GLN A 198 -4.68 7.83 -8.13
C GLN A 198 -3.98 8.11 -9.47
N SER A 199 -3.36 9.28 -9.61
CA SER A 199 -2.60 9.64 -10.82
C SER A 199 -1.42 8.70 -11.06
N GLY A 200 -0.73 8.30 -9.98
CA GLY A 200 0.36 7.34 -10.08
C GLY A 200 -0.11 5.96 -10.51
N LEU A 201 -1.17 5.43 -9.89
CA LEU A 201 -1.75 4.14 -10.29
C LEU A 201 -2.22 4.17 -11.75
N PHE A 202 -2.88 5.27 -12.17
CA PHE A 202 -3.33 5.43 -13.56
C PHE A 202 -2.15 5.34 -14.54
N ILE A 203 -1.07 6.07 -14.27
CA ILE A 203 0.13 6.06 -15.14
C ILE A 203 0.83 4.68 -15.08
N GLU A 204 0.92 4.05 -13.93
CA GLU A 204 1.49 2.69 -13.79
C GLU A 204 0.69 1.68 -14.62
N CYS A 205 -0.64 1.69 -14.54
CA CYS A 205 -1.49 0.85 -15.38
C CYS A 205 -1.37 1.21 -16.86
N LEU A 206 -1.28 2.51 -17.21
CA LEU A 206 -1.10 2.95 -18.59
C LEU A 206 0.22 2.45 -19.21
N LEU A 207 1.30 2.47 -18.45
CA LEU A 207 2.61 1.95 -18.88
C LEU A 207 2.62 0.44 -19.04
N LEU A 208 1.85 -0.28 -18.23
CA LEU A 208 1.70 -1.74 -18.29
C LEU A 208 0.61 -2.17 -19.28
N LEU A 209 -0.19 -1.25 -19.81
CA LEU A 209 -1.29 -1.54 -20.74
C LEU A 209 -0.82 -2.29 -22.00
N PRO A 210 0.25 -1.86 -22.71
CA PRO A 210 0.66 -2.53 -23.94
C PRO A 210 0.97 -4.02 -23.72
N PRO A 211 1.85 -4.44 -22.80
CA PRO A 211 2.11 -5.85 -22.58
C PRO A 211 0.88 -6.62 -22.06
N ALA A 212 0.03 -6.00 -21.22
CA ALA A 212 -1.19 -6.63 -20.72
C ALA A 212 -2.19 -6.88 -21.86
N LEU A 213 -2.38 -5.92 -22.75
CA LEU A 213 -3.27 -6.04 -23.89
C LEU A 213 -2.78 -7.09 -24.90
N ILE A 214 -1.49 -7.05 -25.22
CA ILE A 214 -0.86 -8.06 -26.13
C ILE A 214 -1.05 -9.46 -25.54
N TYR A 215 -0.77 -9.63 -24.24
CA TYR A 215 -0.93 -10.92 -23.58
C TYR A 215 -2.40 -11.40 -23.58
N THR A 216 -3.33 -10.53 -23.26
CA THR A 216 -4.78 -10.86 -23.22
C THR A 216 -5.26 -11.29 -24.60
N VAL A 217 -4.93 -10.51 -25.66
CA VAL A 217 -5.32 -10.83 -27.04
C VAL A 217 -4.70 -12.14 -27.50
N TRP A 218 -3.41 -12.32 -27.23
CA TRP A 218 -2.71 -13.57 -27.57
C TRP A 218 -3.34 -14.78 -26.87
N LEU A 219 -3.64 -14.65 -25.56
CA LEU A 219 -4.22 -15.74 -24.77
C LEU A 219 -5.60 -16.16 -25.27
N GLU A 220 -6.46 -15.18 -25.61
CA GLU A 220 -7.78 -15.44 -26.18
C GLU A 220 -7.68 -16.11 -27.56
N GLN A 221 -6.78 -15.64 -28.43
CA GLN A 221 -6.56 -16.24 -29.75
C GLN A 221 -5.99 -17.66 -29.67
N ALA A 222 -5.17 -17.95 -28.65
CA ALA A 222 -4.65 -19.28 -28.38
C ALA A 222 -5.66 -20.23 -27.74
N GLY A 223 -6.90 -19.77 -27.45
CA GLY A 223 -7.95 -20.55 -26.80
C GLY A 223 -7.72 -20.83 -25.32
N GLY A 224 -6.77 -20.13 -24.69
CA GLY A 224 -6.47 -20.27 -23.26
C GLY A 224 -7.08 -19.16 -22.38
N GLY A 225 -7.81 -18.22 -22.99
CA GLY A 225 -8.43 -17.12 -22.28
C GLY A 225 -9.74 -17.51 -21.59
N HIS A 226 -10.01 -16.89 -20.45
CA HIS A 226 -11.22 -17.15 -19.66
C HIS A 226 -12.17 -15.95 -19.62
N PHE A 227 -11.84 -14.83 -20.27
CA PHE A 227 -12.69 -13.64 -20.24
C PHE A 227 -14.04 -13.90 -20.88
N PHE A 228 -14.07 -14.63 -22.00
CA PHE A 228 -15.29 -15.01 -22.71
C PHE A 228 -15.83 -16.41 -22.35
N ALA A 229 -15.21 -17.08 -21.36
CA ALA A 229 -15.64 -18.42 -20.92
C ALA A 229 -17.02 -18.42 -20.23
N GLY A 230 -17.52 -17.26 -19.84
CA GLY A 230 -18.85 -17.10 -19.26
C GLY A 230 -19.01 -15.81 -18.47
N PRO A 231 -20.26 -15.42 -18.15
CA PRO A 231 -20.55 -14.12 -17.52
C PRO A 231 -19.94 -13.99 -16.12
N VAL A 232 -19.78 -15.09 -15.39
CA VAL A 232 -19.19 -15.08 -14.05
C VAL A 232 -17.69 -14.81 -14.13
N ALA A 233 -16.96 -15.48 -15.01
CA ALA A 233 -15.52 -15.25 -15.22
C ALA A 233 -15.26 -13.82 -15.69
N MET A 234 -16.01 -13.36 -16.68
CA MET A 234 -15.96 -11.98 -17.18
C MET A 234 -16.17 -10.96 -16.05
N ALA A 235 -17.23 -11.12 -15.25
CA ALA A 235 -17.55 -10.20 -14.16
C ALA A 235 -16.42 -10.11 -13.12
N TRP A 236 -15.84 -11.25 -12.73
CA TRP A 236 -14.74 -11.29 -11.75
C TRP A 236 -13.44 -10.74 -12.32
N LEU A 237 -13.11 -11.00 -13.58
CA LEU A 237 -11.95 -10.42 -14.24
C LEU A 237 -12.10 -8.89 -14.36
N ILE A 238 -13.30 -8.38 -14.69
CA ILE A 238 -13.60 -6.93 -14.65
C ILE A 238 -13.47 -6.39 -13.23
N ALA A 239 -14.04 -7.07 -12.24
CA ALA A 239 -14.02 -6.65 -10.84
C ALA A 239 -12.59 -6.59 -10.26
N SER A 240 -11.62 -7.32 -10.82
CA SER A 240 -10.23 -7.31 -10.37
C SER A 240 -9.61 -5.91 -10.38
N GLY A 241 -10.00 -5.04 -11.31
CA GLY A 241 -9.58 -3.64 -11.37
C GLY A 241 -10.11 -2.80 -10.21
N PRO A 242 -11.43 -2.65 -10.04
CA PRO A 242 -12.03 -1.96 -8.89
C PRO A 242 -11.59 -2.53 -7.54
N ILE A 243 -11.47 -3.84 -7.38
CA ILE A 243 -10.96 -4.50 -6.16
C ILE A 243 -9.55 -4.01 -5.82
N THR A 244 -8.76 -3.64 -6.82
CA THR A 244 -7.43 -3.05 -6.63
C THR A 244 -7.49 -1.55 -6.36
N ALA A 245 -8.25 -0.81 -7.15
CA ALA A 245 -8.23 0.65 -7.15
C ALA A 245 -9.00 1.26 -5.97
N ALA A 246 -10.12 0.65 -5.54
CA ALA A 246 -10.95 1.18 -4.47
C ALA A 246 -10.24 1.23 -3.10
N PRO A 247 -9.56 0.17 -2.63
CA PRO A 247 -8.81 0.24 -1.38
C PRO A 247 -7.68 1.28 -1.46
N LEU A 248 -7.01 1.42 -2.61
CA LEU A 248 -5.98 2.44 -2.79
C LEU A 248 -6.55 3.87 -2.67
N ALA A 249 -7.75 4.11 -3.19
CA ALA A 249 -8.43 5.39 -3.04
C ALA A 249 -8.81 5.66 -1.57
N LEU A 250 -9.33 4.66 -0.86
CA LEU A 250 -9.61 4.73 0.58
C LEU A 250 -8.34 5.01 1.39
N PHE A 251 -7.26 4.29 1.08
CA PHE A 251 -5.95 4.51 1.69
C PHE A 251 -5.46 5.95 1.50
N ALA A 252 -5.46 6.44 0.26
CA ALA A 252 -5.00 7.78 -0.07
C ALA A 252 -5.85 8.87 0.60
N TRP A 253 -7.15 8.64 0.76
CA TRP A 253 -8.04 9.54 1.45
C TRP A 253 -7.80 9.54 2.97
N ALA A 254 -7.68 8.37 3.59
CA ALA A 254 -7.42 8.21 5.02
C ALA A 254 -6.04 8.73 5.43
N ALA A 255 -4.99 8.41 4.66
CA ALA A 255 -3.60 8.78 4.95
C ALA A 255 -3.35 10.29 4.99
N ARG A 256 -4.21 11.09 4.35
CA ARG A 256 -4.15 12.56 4.42
C ARG A 256 -4.82 13.12 5.67
N ARG A 257 -5.58 12.33 6.42
CA ARG A 257 -6.45 12.78 7.53
C ARG A 257 -6.11 12.18 8.88
N ILE A 258 -5.47 11.03 8.91
CA ILE A 258 -5.04 10.40 10.16
C ILE A 258 -3.52 10.28 10.23
N PRO A 259 -2.94 10.23 11.44
CA PRO A 259 -1.49 10.10 11.62
C PRO A 259 -0.94 8.88 10.89
N LEU A 260 0.22 9.03 10.25
CA LEU A 260 0.90 7.95 9.53
C LEU A 260 1.23 6.76 10.46
N SER A 261 1.44 7.02 11.75
CA SER A 261 1.61 5.96 12.76
C SER A 261 0.35 5.10 12.92
N THR A 262 -0.84 5.71 12.83
CA THR A 262 -2.13 4.98 12.88
C THR A 262 -2.29 4.12 11.62
N MET A 263 -1.97 4.67 10.43
CA MET A 263 -1.97 3.89 9.19
C MET A 263 -0.96 2.73 9.24
N GLY A 264 0.23 2.98 9.80
CA GLY A 264 1.23 1.95 10.01
C GLY A 264 0.77 0.82 10.96
N PHE A 265 -0.11 1.14 11.92
CA PHE A 265 -0.73 0.12 12.76
C PHE A 265 -1.78 -0.69 12.00
N LEU A 266 -2.65 -0.01 11.26
CA LEU A 266 -3.71 -0.65 10.48
C LEU A 266 -3.17 -1.58 9.37
N GLN A 267 -1.98 -1.30 8.84
CA GLN A 267 -1.41 -2.11 7.75
C GLN A 267 -1.18 -3.59 8.12
N PHE A 268 -1.02 -3.90 9.41
CA PHE A 268 -0.87 -5.28 9.86
C PHE A 268 -2.18 -6.09 9.81
N LEU A 269 -3.32 -5.43 9.65
CA LEU A 269 -4.62 -6.10 9.58
C LEU A 269 -4.75 -6.98 8.32
N ALA A 270 -4.33 -6.47 7.17
CA ALA A 270 -4.41 -7.23 5.92
C ALA A 270 -3.65 -8.57 5.96
N PRO A 271 -2.34 -8.61 6.31
CA PRO A 271 -1.64 -9.87 6.42
C PRO A 271 -2.18 -10.76 7.56
N THR A 272 -2.76 -10.19 8.62
CA THR A 272 -3.40 -10.98 9.69
C THR A 272 -4.65 -11.71 9.17
N ILE A 273 -5.52 -11.02 8.44
CA ILE A 273 -6.70 -11.64 7.81
C ILE A 273 -6.27 -12.70 6.80
N SER A 274 -5.30 -12.38 5.92
CA SER A 274 -4.78 -13.32 4.93
C SER A 274 -4.15 -14.56 5.59
N PHE A 275 -3.41 -14.38 6.69
CA PHE A 275 -2.88 -15.47 7.49
C PHE A 275 -4.00 -16.36 8.06
N MET A 276 -5.04 -15.77 8.65
CA MET A 276 -6.17 -16.52 9.19
C MET A 276 -6.91 -17.30 8.10
N ILE A 277 -7.05 -16.72 6.90
CA ILE A 277 -7.63 -17.40 5.73
C ILE A 277 -6.76 -18.61 5.35
N GLY A 278 -5.43 -18.44 5.24
CA GLY A 278 -4.51 -19.53 4.90
C GLY A 278 -4.59 -20.69 5.89
N VAL A 279 -4.60 -20.39 7.19
CA VAL A 279 -4.76 -21.41 8.24
C VAL A 279 -6.14 -22.10 8.15
N ALA A 280 -7.20 -21.33 7.94
CA ALA A 280 -8.57 -21.85 7.80
C ALA A 280 -8.75 -22.73 6.55
N GLN A 281 -7.96 -22.48 5.50
CA GLN A 281 -7.92 -23.28 4.28
C GLN A 281 -7.03 -24.54 4.39
N GLY A 282 -6.42 -24.77 5.56
CA GLY A 282 -5.63 -25.96 5.81
C GLY A 282 -4.18 -25.87 5.32
N GLU A 283 -3.65 -24.64 5.05
CA GLU A 283 -2.21 -24.53 4.80
C GLU A 283 -1.41 -25.05 5.99
N PRO A 284 -0.33 -25.85 5.78
CA PRO A 284 0.42 -26.44 6.87
C PRO A 284 0.99 -25.39 7.83
N PHE A 285 0.50 -25.36 9.05
CA PHE A 285 0.96 -24.45 10.10
C PHE A 285 1.62 -25.26 11.23
N THR A 286 2.87 -25.64 10.98
CA THR A 286 3.68 -26.44 11.92
C THR A 286 4.12 -25.62 13.15
N PRO A 287 4.49 -26.25 14.29
CA PRO A 287 5.02 -25.53 15.45
C PRO A 287 6.23 -24.64 15.13
N LEU A 288 7.08 -25.07 14.20
CA LEU A 288 8.25 -24.29 13.78
C LEU A 288 7.84 -23.05 12.96
N ARG A 289 6.80 -23.16 12.10
CA ARG A 289 6.20 -22.00 11.44
C ARG A 289 5.55 -21.07 12.46
N ALA A 290 4.84 -21.59 13.46
CA ALA A 290 4.28 -20.79 14.53
C ALA A 290 5.35 -20.00 15.28
N LEU A 291 6.48 -20.61 15.58
CA LEU A 291 7.62 -19.95 16.21
C LEU A 291 8.18 -18.82 15.32
N SER A 292 8.32 -19.05 14.01
CA SER A 292 8.74 -18.02 13.05
C SER A 292 7.80 -16.81 13.06
N PHE A 293 6.49 -17.06 12.92
CA PHE A 293 5.49 -15.98 12.98
C PHE A 293 5.49 -15.28 14.33
N GLY A 294 5.72 -15.98 15.43
CA GLY A 294 5.87 -15.41 16.78
C GLY A 294 6.98 -14.37 16.85
N PHE A 295 8.17 -14.69 16.35
CA PHE A 295 9.28 -13.72 16.27
C PHE A 295 8.94 -12.51 15.42
N ILE A 296 8.28 -12.70 14.29
CA ILE A 296 7.91 -11.60 13.38
C ILE A 296 6.82 -10.72 14.00
N TRP A 297 5.82 -11.30 14.65
CA TRP A 297 4.78 -10.53 15.35
C TRP A 297 5.36 -9.73 16.53
N ILE A 298 6.29 -10.32 17.30
CA ILE A 298 7.00 -9.60 18.36
C ILE A 298 7.82 -8.46 17.73
N GLY A 299 8.54 -8.72 16.63
CA GLY A 299 9.28 -7.69 15.90
C GLY A 299 8.37 -6.55 15.40
N ALA A 300 7.20 -6.89 14.85
CA ALA A 300 6.19 -5.92 14.45
C ALA A 300 5.66 -5.10 15.64
N ALA A 301 5.37 -5.75 16.77
CA ALA A 301 4.92 -5.08 17.99
C ALA A 301 6.00 -4.13 18.55
N VAL A 302 7.26 -4.55 18.57
CA VAL A 302 8.42 -3.71 18.96
C VAL A 302 8.56 -2.51 18.01
N PHE A 303 8.41 -2.72 16.70
CA PHE A 303 8.41 -1.65 15.70
C PHE A 303 7.28 -0.63 15.97
N LEU A 304 6.07 -1.10 16.18
CA LEU A 304 4.90 -0.25 16.48
C LEU A 304 5.07 0.53 17.78
N TYR A 305 5.61 -0.11 18.81
CA TYR A 305 5.93 0.55 20.08
C TYR A 305 6.97 1.66 19.87
N GLY A 306 8.01 1.40 19.09
CA GLY A 306 9.03 2.40 18.74
C GLY A 306 8.44 3.61 18.00
N ALA A 307 7.58 3.38 17.01
CA ALA A 307 6.89 4.41 16.25
C ALA A 307 5.97 5.25 17.16
N TRP A 308 5.18 4.61 18.01
CA TRP A 308 4.30 5.26 18.98
C TRP A 308 5.08 6.13 19.99
N ARG A 309 6.19 5.60 20.57
CA ARG A 309 7.05 6.33 21.49
C ARG A 309 7.67 7.58 20.84
N LYS A 310 8.10 7.47 19.58
CA LYS A 310 8.63 8.61 18.81
C LYS A 310 7.58 9.70 18.63
N THR A 311 6.36 9.33 18.26
CA THR A 311 5.24 10.27 18.06
C THR A 311 4.85 10.97 19.36
N ARG A 312 4.81 10.25 20.49
CA ARG A 312 4.55 10.85 21.80
C ARG A 312 5.61 11.89 22.21
N ARG A 313 6.89 11.58 21.98
CA ARG A 313 8.00 12.52 22.30
C ARG A 313 7.92 13.80 21.50
N LEU A 314 7.48 13.75 20.24
CA LEU A 314 7.31 14.94 19.40
C LEU A 314 6.11 15.80 19.85
N ARG A 315 5.06 15.21 20.39
CA ARG A 315 3.89 15.95 20.92
C ARG A 315 4.17 16.64 22.27
N VAL A 316 5.11 16.15 23.05
CA VAL A 316 5.46 16.67 24.39
C VAL A 316 6.49 17.80 24.33
N ARG A 317 7.17 18.03 23.20
CA ARG A 317 8.02 19.22 23.03
C ARG A 317 7.16 20.39 22.55
N PRO A 318 6.82 21.37 23.41
CA PRO A 318 6.20 22.60 22.94
C PRO A 318 7.20 23.29 22.01
N ALA A 319 6.67 23.90 20.92
CA ALA A 319 7.47 24.76 20.06
C ALA A 319 8.18 25.78 20.93
N GLN A 320 9.50 25.72 20.99
CA GLN A 320 10.31 26.82 21.57
C GLN A 320 10.07 28.00 20.63
N VAL A 321 9.15 28.87 21.04
CA VAL A 321 8.98 30.20 20.44
C VAL A 321 10.29 30.93 20.71
N SER A 322 11.12 31.07 19.67
CA SER A 322 12.29 31.92 19.74
C SER A 322 11.82 33.31 20.16
N PRO A 323 12.38 33.92 21.23
CA PRO A 323 12.02 35.28 21.59
C PRO A 323 12.42 36.20 20.44
N VAL A 324 11.45 36.94 19.93
CA VAL A 324 11.66 38.00 18.94
C VAL A 324 12.66 38.98 19.56
N PRO A 325 13.81 39.27 18.92
CA PRO A 325 14.76 40.27 19.45
C PRO A 325 14.04 41.63 19.48
N ARG A 326 13.87 42.20 20.68
CA ARG A 326 13.45 43.59 20.84
C ARG A 326 14.53 44.46 20.19
N LYS A 327 14.18 45.10 19.10
CA LYS A 327 15.00 46.21 18.59
C LYS A 327 14.98 47.34 19.61
N ALA A 328 16.17 47.68 20.10
CA ALA A 328 16.43 48.90 20.89
C ALA A 328 16.42 50.12 19.97
#